data_42899ddd1aa67e313a66f430145a27e8
#
_entry.id   42899ddd1aa67e313a66f430145a27e8
#
_cell.length_a   1.000
_cell.length_b   1.000
_cell.length_c   1.000
_cell.angle_alpha   90.00
_cell.angle_beta   90.00
_cell.angle_gamma   90.00
#
_symmetry.space_group_name_H-M   'P 1'
#
loop_
_entity.id
_entity.type
_entity.pdbx_description
1 polymer ?
#
loop_
_entity_poly.entity_id
_entity_poly.type
_entity_poly.pdbx_seq_one_letter_code
_entity_poly.pdbx_strand_id
1 'polypeptide(L)'
;MVRNLFKIFRLATRDYLHEWQMSLCFVLGLAAVLGPMMVLFGLKFGIVGSMMEQLIEDPGNREIRPVGSGRYDRAWLDSVRAQPEVAFLVPRTRSIAATIELASTHSAHIVPVELVASASGDPLLAPDAPLPAGLDRVVVSWRTAEKLAVKAGDKLDGSLARRYRGQQERVHLDLTVAAVAPPQAFSRDGAFVSVQLLEALEDFRDGRAVPELDWRGMQADAERSYPGFRLYARSIHDVAGLRDAFADVGVDVHARVAEIELVQGMDRNLTAIYWAIAAIGLVGFSLSQGASLWANVDRKRKQLSVLRLVGFRTRDIVWFPMVQALYTAILGWALAVSIYYATAWMINRMLA
;
A
#
# COMPACT_ATOMS: atom_id res chain seq x y z
N MET A 1 -44.53 26.75 -24.62
CA MET A 1 -43.21 26.09 -24.80
C MET A 1 -43.19 24.68 -24.26
N VAL A 2 -43.54 24.41 -23.02
CA VAL A 2 -43.52 23.09 -22.35
C VAL A 2 -44.43 22.06 -23.06
N ARG A 3 -45.61 22.43 -23.54
CA ARG A 3 -46.59 21.53 -24.19
C ARG A 3 -46.09 20.96 -25.53
N ASN A 4 -45.26 21.70 -26.26
CA ASN A 4 -44.67 21.23 -27.52
C ASN A 4 -43.47 20.32 -27.28
N LEU A 5 -42.68 20.58 -26.25
CA LEU A 5 -41.56 19.70 -25.83
C LEU A 5 -42.06 18.30 -25.43
N PHE A 6 -43.16 18.23 -24.70
CA PHE A 6 -43.76 16.94 -24.29
C PHE A 6 -44.25 16.13 -25.49
N LYS A 7 -44.84 16.81 -26.51
CA LYS A 7 -45.26 16.16 -27.76
C LYS A 7 -44.06 15.61 -28.53
N ILE A 8 -42.97 16.38 -28.62
CA ILE A 8 -41.75 15.97 -29.31
C ILE A 8 -41.09 14.78 -28.59
N PHE A 9 -41.04 14.83 -27.26
CA PHE A 9 -40.53 13.72 -26.46
C PHE A 9 -41.32 12.43 -26.72
N ARG A 10 -42.65 12.48 -26.67
CA ARG A 10 -43.53 11.35 -26.97
C ARG A 10 -43.37 10.82 -28.40
N LEU A 11 -43.17 11.72 -29.36
CA LEU A 11 -42.97 11.36 -30.76
C LEU A 11 -41.59 10.69 -30.95
N ALA A 12 -40.55 11.25 -30.36
CA ALA A 12 -39.19 10.70 -30.42
C ALA A 12 -39.11 9.32 -29.78
N THR A 13 -39.79 9.12 -28.64
CA THR A 13 -39.85 7.80 -27.98
C THR A 13 -40.54 6.75 -28.85
N ARG A 14 -41.69 7.15 -29.47
CA ARG A 14 -42.46 6.25 -30.33
C ARG A 14 -41.70 5.87 -31.60
N ASP A 15 -40.97 6.81 -32.16
CA ASP A 15 -40.12 6.61 -33.33
C ASP A 15 -38.88 5.76 -32.99
N TYR A 16 -38.26 5.99 -31.82
CA TYR A 16 -37.12 5.19 -31.31
C TYR A 16 -37.50 3.71 -31.13
N LEU A 17 -38.71 3.44 -30.64
CA LEU A 17 -39.25 2.09 -30.49
C LEU A 17 -39.68 1.48 -31.82
N HIS A 18 -40.20 2.29 -32.75
CA HIS A 18 -40.60 1.81 -34.06
C HIS A 18 -39.38 1.38 -34.91
N GLU A 19 -38.30 2.14 -34.84
CA GLU A 19 -37.02 1.84 -35.50
C GLU A 19 -36.06 1.06 -34.58
N TRP A 20 -36.58 0.06 -33.82
CA TRP A 20 -35.84 -0.65 -32.80
C TRP A 20 -34.57 -1.31 -33.32
N GLN A 21 -34.50 -1.78 -34.56
CA GLN A 21 -33.31 -2.39 -35.15
C GLN A 21 -32.15 -1.41 -35.26
N MET A 22 -32.41 -0.18 -35.70
CA MET A 22 -31.38 0.87 -35.77
C MET A 22 -30.97 1.34 -34.38
N SER A 23 -31.96 1.55 -33.52
CA SER A 23 -31.73 1.95 -32.12
C SER A 23 -30.84 0.90 -31.40
N LEU A 24 -31.12 -0.39 -31.64
CA LEU A 24 -30.32 -1.47 -31.06
C LEU A 24 -28.89 -1.48 -31.60
N CYS A 25 -28.66 -1.25 -32.89
CA CYS A 25 -27.31 -1.15 -33.45
C CYS A 25 -26.49 -0.05 -32.77
N PHE A 26 -27.11 1.11 -32.49
CA PHE A 26 -26.41 2.21 -31.81
C PHE A 26 -26.13 1.89 -30.35
N VAL A 27 -27.04 1.24 -29.64
CA VAL A 27 -26.88 0.79 -28.25
C VAL A 27 -25.74 -0.26 -28.18
N LEU A 28 -25.76 -1.23 -29.09
CA LEU A 28 -24.70 -2.26 -29.17
C LEU A 28 -23.35 -1.65 -29.53
N GLY A 29 -23.32 -0.69 -30.48
CA GLY A 29 -22.07 -0.01 -30.85
C GLY A 29 -21.46 0.76 -29.69
N LEU A 30 -22.29 1.46 -28.89
CA LEU A 30 -21.83 2.14 -27.69
C LEU A 30 -21.35 1.16 -26.61
N ALA A 31 -22.13 0.11 -26.36
CA ALA A 31 -21.79 -0.91 -25.38
C ALA A 31 -20.52 -1.68 -25.76
N ALA A 32 -20.28 -1.92 -27.06
CA ALA A 32 -19.07 -2.57 -27.55
C ALA A 32 -17.79 -1.77 -27.31
N VAL A 33 -17.89 -0.43 -27.18
CA VAL A 33 -16.78 0.43 -26.83
C VAL A 33 -16.66 0.58 -25.31
N LEU A 34 -17.77 0.88 -24.62
CA LEU A 34 -17.76 1.13 -23.18
C LEU A 34 -17.53 -0.13 -22.36
N GLY A 35 -18.05 -1.30 -22.79
CA GLY A 35 -17.94 -2.55 -22.06
C GLY A 35 -16.47 -2.94 -21.79
N PRO A 36 -15.63 -3.13 -22.80
CA PRO A 36 -14.22 -3.41 -22.62
C PRO A 36 -13.47 -2.33 -21.84
N MET A 37 -13.79 -1.06 -22.04
CA MET A 37 -13.20 0.02 -21.26
C MET A 37 -13.51 -0.08 -19.76
N MET A 38 -14.76 -0.39 -19.41
CA MET A 38 -15.15 -0.59 -18.00
C MET A 38 -14.47 -1.82 -17.38
N VAL A 39 -14.30 -2.90 -18.14
CA VAL A 39 -13.56 -4.08 -17.69
C VAL A 39 -12.09 -3.74 -17.43
N LEU A 40 -11.42 -3.06 -18.36
CA LEU A 40 -10.04 -2.61 -18.18
C LEU A 40 -9.89 -1.64 -16.99
N PHE A 41 -10.85 -0.74 -16.81
CA PHE A 41 -10.88 0.16 -15.66
C PHE A 41 -10.99 -0.64 -14.35
N GLY A 42 -11.93 -1.60 -14.29
CA GLY A 42 -12.09 -2.47 -13.12
C GLY A 42 -10.86 -3.31 -12.83
N LEU A 43 -10.20 -3.84 -13.86
CA LEU A 43 -8.95 -4.61 -13.72
C LEU A 43 -7.82 -3.71 -13.18
N LYS A 44 -7.66 -2.50 -13.72
CA LYS A 44 -6.66 -1.55 -13.27
C LYS A 44 -6.86 -1.16 -11.81
N PHE A 45 -8.04 -0.67 -11.45
CA PHE A 45 -8.29 -0.17 -10.10
C PHE A 45 -8.56 -1.29 -9.09
N GLY A 46 -9.05 -2.46 -9.53
CA GLY A 46 -9.26 -3.61 -8.66
C GLY A 46 -7.95 -4.32 -8.33
N ILE A 47 -7.21 -4.80 -9.31
CA ILE A 47 -6.02 -5.63 -9.07
C ILE A 47 -4.79 -4.76 -8.80
N VAL A 48 -4.45 -3.85 -9.72
CA VAL A 48 -3.24 -3.04 -9.55
C VAL A 48 -3.39 -2.03 -8.42
N GLY A 49 -4.60 -1.49 -8.22
CA GLY A 49 -4.90 -0.62 -7.09
C GLY A 49 -4.70 -1.33 -5.75
N SER A 50 -5.24 -2.55 -5.59
CA SER A 50 -5.04 -3.33 -4.35
C SER A 50 -3.59 -3.75 -4.12
N MET A 51 -2.85 -4.09 -5.18
CA MET A 51 -1.40 -4.36 -5.07
C MET A 51 -0.63 -3.11 -4.63
N MET A 52 -0.96 -1.95 -5.17
CA MET A 52 -0.35 -0.69 -4.77
C MET A 52 -0.68 -0.33 -3.32
N GLU A 53 -1.92 -0.52 -2.90
CA GLU A 53 -2.36 -0.30 -1.52
C GLU A 53 -1.61 -1.22 -0.54
N GLN A 54 -1.49 -2.51 -0.85
CA GLN A 54 -0.70 -3.47 -0.06
C GLN A 54 0.79 -3.07 0.01
N LEU A 55 1.37 -2.56 -1.09
CA LEU A 55 2.74 -2.06 -1.08
C LEU A 55 2.92 -0.84 -0.17
N ILE A 56 1.93 0.06 -0.12
CA ILE A 56 1.97 1.26 0.72
C ILE A 56 1.75 0.91 2.18
N GLU A 57 0.82 -0.01 2.47
CA GLU A 57 0.43 -0.38 3.83
C GLU A 57 1.49 -1.25 4.53
N ASP A 58 2.21 -2.12 3.80
CA ASP A 58 3.26 -2.95 4.40
C ASP A 58 4.53 -2.11 4.66
N PRO A 59 4.86 -1.81 5.93
CA PRO A 59 6.07 -1.08 6.27
C PRO A 59 7.35 -1.73 5.74
N GLY A 60 7.37 -3.06 5.58
CA GLY A 60 8.51 -3.82 5.07
C GLY A 60 8.95 -3.40 3.67
N ASN A 61 8.05 -2.81 2.87
CA ASN A 61 8.39 -2.31 1.53
C ASN A 61 9.18 -0.99 1.56
N ARG A 62 9.10 -0.27 2.69
CA ARG A 62 9.85 0.98 2.91
C ARG A 62 11.11 0.78 3.73
N GLU A 63 11.39 -0.47 4.14
CA GLU A 63 12.58 -0.81 4.92
C GLU A 63 13.85 -0.74 4.05
N ILE A 64 14.85 -0.05 4.57
CA ILE A 64 16.21 0.01 4.01
C ILE A 64 17.18 -0.40 5.11
N ARG A 65 18.03 -1.36 4.80
CA ARG A 65 19.03 -1.90 5.73
C ARG A 65 20.35 -2.16 5.01
N PRO A 66 21.51 -1.94 5.65
CA PRO A 66 22.79 -2.24 5.03
C PRO A 66 22.93 -3.74 4.75
N VAL A 67 23.57 -4.08 3.62
CA VAL A 67 23.81 -5.47 3.19
C VAL A 67 24.87 -6.16 4.07
N GLY A 68 25.81 -5.41 4.59
CA GLY A 68 26.90 -5.93 5.42
C GLY A 68 27.00 -5.22 6.76
N SER A 69 28.08 -5.52 7.47
CA SER A 69 28.46 -4.77 8.68
C SER A 69 29.36 -3.61 8.31
N GLY A 70 28.92 -2.41 8.63
CA GLY A 70 29.67 -1.17 8.45
C GLY A 70 30.19 -0.61 9.77
N ARG A 71 30.59 0.65 9.74
CA ARG A 71 30.91 1.46 10.93
C ARG A 71 30.15 2.78 10.80
N TYR A 72 29.00 2.83 11.46
CA TYR A 72 28.13 4.00 11.44
C TYR A 72 28.20 4.67 12.82
N ASP A 73 28.72 5.87 12.87
CA ASP A 73 28.74 6.66 14.10
C ASP A 73 27.39 7.36 14.34
N ARG A 74 27.19 7.86 15.55
CA ARG A 74 25.93 8.52 15.92
C ARG A 74 25.68 9.80 15.10
N ALA A 75 26.74 10.57 14.81
CA ALA A 75 26.63 11.82 14.06
C ALA A 75 26.17 11.58 12.61
N TRP A 76 26.70 10.53 11.97
CA TRP A 76 26.26 10.12 10.65
C TRP A 76 24.80 9.64 10.65
N LEU A 77 24.42 8.80 11.62
CA LEU A 77 23.04 8.33 11.74
C LEU A 77 22.05 9.48 11.96
N ASP A 78 22.42 10.48 12.76
CA ASP A 78 21.60 11.66 13.00
C ASP A 78 21.49 12.53 11.75
N SER A 79 22.55 12.64 10.93
CA SER A 79 22.51 13.33 9.64
C SER A 79 21.57 12.66 8.63
N VAL A 80 21.57 11.32 8.60
CA VAL A 80 20.64 10.55 7.76
C VAL A 80 19.21 10.67 8.27
N ARG A 81 19.00 10.62 9.59
CA ARG A 81 17.68 10.78 10.22
C ARG A 81 17.05 12.15 9.92
N ALA A 82 17.86 13.18 9.74
CA ALA A 82 17.40 14.53 9.46
C ALA A 82 16.91 14.72 8.00
N GLN A 83 17.12 13.75 7.12
CA GLN A 83 16.66 13.83 5.73
C GLN A 83 15.13 13.75 5.66
N PRO A 84 14.48 14.58 4.81
CA PRO A 84 13.02 14.65 4.72
C PRO A 84 12.38 13.34 4.20
N GLU A 85 13.12 12.54 3.45
CA GLU A 85 12.70 11.25 2.89
C GLU A 85 12.68 10.12 3.93
N VAL A 86 13.35 10.33 5.08
CA VAL A 86 13.44 9.35 6.16
C VAL A 86 12.29 9.56 7.14
N ALA A 87 11.51 8.51 7.38
CA ALA A 87 10.46 8.51 8.40
C ALA A 87 10.95 8.00 9.75
N PHE A 88 11.84 7.00 9.73
CA PHE A 88 12.32 6.35 10.94
C PHE A 88 13.73 5.81 10.71
N LEU A 89 14.59 5.95 11.70
CA LEU A 89 15.93 5.36 11.69
C LEU A 89 16.37 5.02 13.12
N VAL A 90 16.84 3.79 13.31
CA VAL A 90 17.48 3.35 14.55
C VAL A 90 18.77 2.56 14.24
N PRO A 91 19.82 2.71 15.06
CA PRO A 91 21.01 1.88 14.94
C PRO A 91 20.68 0.42 15.27
N ARG A 92 21.48 -0.51 14.74
CA ARG A 92 21.47 -1.92 15.09
C ARG A 92 22.80 -2.30 15.68
N THR A 93 22.76 -3.04 16.77
CA THR A 93 23.93 -3.71 17.35
C THR A 93 24.23 -5.00 16.59
N ARG A 94 25.32 -5.67 16.92
CA ARG A 94 25.68 -6.97 16.33
C ARG A 94 24.58 -8.01 16.59
N SER A 95 24.20 -8.76 15.57
CA SER A 95 23.11 -9.73 15.65
C SER A 95 23.31 -10.77 16.75
N ILE A 96 24.57 -11.20 16.97
CA ILE A 96 24.91 -12.17 18.02
C ILE A 96 24.70 -11.58 19.44
N ALA A 97 24.79 -10.26 19.59
CA ALA A 97 24.55 -9.58 20.86
C ALA A 97 23.05 -9.26 21.08
N ALA A 98 22.27 -9.26 20.02
CA ALA A 98 20.85 -8.91 20.03
C ALA A 98 19.95 -10.13 20.29
N THR A 99 20.31 -10.99 21.26
CA THR A 99 19.49 -12.16 21.66
C THR A 99 19.43 -12.26 23.17
N ILE A 100 18.31 -12.68 23.73
CA ILE A 100 18.12 -12.92 25.15
C ILE A 100 17.19 -14.11 25.36
N GLU A 101 17.32 -14.83 26.45
CA GLU A 101 16.35 -15.84 26.86
C GLU A 101 15.31 -15.20 27.74
N LEU A 102 14.03 -15.31 27.37
CA LEU A 102 12.91 -14.80 28.16
C LEU A 102 12.15 -15.95 28.82
N ALA A 103 11.85 -15.77 30.09
CA ALA A 103 11.00 -16.64 30.87
C ALA A 103 9.84 -15.86 31.51
N SER A 104 8.74 -16.53 31.76
CA SER A 104 7.54 -15.98 32.41
C SER A 104 7.11 -16.85 33.57
N THR A 105 6.50 -16.26 34.59
CA THR A 105 5.85 -17.01 35.67
C THR A 105 4.59 -17.74 35.21
N HIS A 106 4.05 -17.38 34.05
CA HIS A 106 2.84 -17.97 33.48
C HIS A 106 3.09 -19.17 32.57
N SER A 107 4.36 -19.47 32.25
CA SER A 107 4.75 -20.56 31.35
C SER A 107 6.04 -21.21 31.85
N ALA A 108 6.13 -22.52 31.70
CA ALA A 108 7.39 -23.24 31.97
C ALA A 108 8.42 -23.11 30.84
N HIS A 109 8.09 -22.40 29.76
CA HIS A 109 9.00 -22.29 28.62
C HIS A 109 9.98 -21.15 28.80
N ILE A 110 11.24 -21.42 28.42
CA ILE A 110 12.24 -20.40 28.19
C ILE A 110 12.36 -20.22 26.68
N VAL A 111 12.15 -19.02 26.21
CA VAL A 111 12.13 -18.72 24.76
C VAL A 111 13.31 -17.81 24.42
N PRO A 112 14.26 -18.30 23.58
CA PRO A 112 15.27 -17.41 23.03
C PRO A 112 14.62 -16.46 22.01
N VAL A 113 14.79 -15.17 22.21
CA VAL A 113 14.19 -14.13 21.39
C VAL A 113 15.26 -13.25 20.72
N GLU A 114 14.97 -12.83 19.50
CA GLU A 114 15.74 -11.80 18.82
C GLU A 114 15.27 -10.41 19.29
N LEU A 115 16.22 -9.57 19.67
CA LEU A 115 15.93 -8.19 20.09
C LEU A 115 16.04 -7.25 18.89
N VAL A 116 15.00 -6.48 18.69
CA VAL A 116 14.90 -5.51 17.60
C VAL A 116 14.95 -4.11 18.18
N ALA A 117 15.90 -3.30 17.73
CA ALA A 117 15.97 -1.89 18.12
C ALA A 117 14.69 -1.16 17.70
N SER A 118 14.09 -0.41 18.63
CA SER A 118 12.89 0.38 18.37
C SER A 118 12.95 1.73 19.08
N ALA A 119 12.19 2.66 18.60
CA ALA A 119 12.04 4.00 19.13
C ALA A 119 10.66 4.59 18.77
N SER A 120 10.43 5.83 19.17
CA SER A 120 9.21 6.55 18.80
C SER A 120 9.03 6.62 17.29
N GLY A 121 7.80 6.32 16.81
CA GLY A 121 7.48 6.34 15.38
C GLY A 121 7.91 5.09 14.61
N ASP A 122 8.20 3.97 15.30
CA ASP A 122 8.51 2.70 14.64
C ASP A 122 7.31 2.22 13.79
N PRO A 123 7.47 2.10 12.46
CA PRO A 123 6.38 1.71 11.57
C PRO A 123 5.85 0.27 11.78
N LEU A 124 6.62 -0.57 12.48
CA LEU A 124 6.20 -1.94 12.81
C LEU A 124 5.26 -2.00 14.01
N LEU A 125 5.26 -0.97 14.84
CA LEU A 125 4.43 -0.89 16.03
C LEU A 125 3.19 -0.03 15.76
N ALA A 126 2.11 -0.31 16.47
CA ALA A 126 0.93 0.54 16.37
C ALA A 126 1.27 1.98 16.82
N PRO A 127 0.68 3.01 16.18
CA PRO A 127 1.01 4.41 16.49
C PRO A 127 0.83 4.79 17.97
N ASP A 128 -0.13 4.15 18.63
CA ASP A 128 -0.47 4.38 20.05
C ASP A 128 0.15 3.33 20.97
N ALA A 129 1.01 2.44 20.46
CA ALA A 129 1.65 1.40 21.27
C ALA A 129 2.60 2.04 22.29
N PRO A 130 2.56 1.60 23.56
CA PRO A 130 3.56 2.01 24.54
C PRO A 130 4.97 1.67 24.04
N LEU A 131 5.84 2.67 24.05
CA LEU A 131 7.21 2.51 23.58
C LEU A 131 8.02 1.60 24.51
N PRO A 132 8.95 0.80 23.98
CA PRO A 132 9.97 0.16 24.77
C PRO A 132 10.98 1.23 25.22
N ALA A 133 10.66 1.93 26.32
CA ALA A 133 11.52 2.99 26.85
C ALA A 133 12.35 2.49 28.02
N GLY A 134 13.60 2.98 28.14
CA GLY A 134 14.51 2.58 29.21
C GLY A 134 15.10 1.19 29.03
N LEU A 135 15.54 0.61 30.16
CA LEU A 135 16.22 -0.69 30.20
C LEU A 135 15.31 -1.83 30.66
N ASP A 136 14.07 -1.52 31.04
CA ASP A 136 13.15 -2.43 31.73
C ASP A 136 11.86 -2.73 30.96
N ARG A 137 11.64 -2.08 29.80
CA ARG A 137 10.40 -2.22 29.03
C ARG A 137 10.65 -2.83 27.67
N VAL A 138 9.79 -3.79 27.31
CA VAL A 138 9.86 -4.49 26.02
C VAL A 138 8.47 -4.58 25.37
N VAL A 139 8.43 -4.55 24.04
CA VAL A 139 7.24 -4.91 23.27
C VAL A 139 7.52 -6.26 22.63
N VAL A 140 6.83 -7.32 23.09
CA VAL A 140 7.06 -8.67 22.60
C VAL A 140 6.33 -8.93 21.30
N SER A 141 6.90 -9.77 20.42
CA SER A 141 6.17 -10.23 19.24
C SER A 141 4.96 -11.08 19.67
N TRP A 142 3.94 -11.11 18.83
CA TRP A 142 2.74 -11.92 19.07
C TRP A 142 3.12 -13.39 19.38
N ARG A 143 4.06 -13.94 18.63
CA ARG A 143 4.52 -15.32 18.80
C ARG A 143 5.22 -15.57 20.14
N THR A 144 6.05 -14.63 20.58
CA THR A 144 6.68 -14.70 21.91
C THR A 144 5.63 -14.60 23.01
N ALA A 145 4.66 -13.68 22.87
CA ALA A 145 3.59 -13.51 23.84
C ALA A 145 2.73 -14.78 23.99
N GLU A 146 2.43 -15.45 22.87
CA GLU A 146 1.69 -16.71 22.86
C GLU A 146 2.45 -17.84 23.59
N LYS A 147 3.77 -18.02 23.28
CA LYS A 147 4.60 -19.05 23.90
C LYS A 147 4.81 -18.86 25.39
N LEU A 148 4.98 -17.62 25.81
CA LEU A 148 5.20 -17.27 27.22
C LEU A 148 3.89 -17.02 27.99
N ALA A 149 2.75 -17.05 27.30
CA ALA A 149 1.41 -16.78 27.85
C ALA A 149 1.32 -15.41 28.56
N VAL A 150 1.93 -14.35 27.99
CA VAL A 150 2.01 -13.02 28.61
C VAL A 150 1.21 -11.98 27.84
N LYS A 151 0.83 -10.93 28.57
CA LYS A 151 0.09 -9.77 28.07
C LYS A 151 0.79 -8.47 28.49
N ALA A 152 0.31 -7.35 27.97
CA ALA A 152 0.77 -6.06 28.42
C ALA A 152 0.61 -5.88 29.94
N GLY A 153 1.64 -5.43 30.60
CA GLY A 153 1.76 -5.27 32.04
C GLY A 153 2.43 -6.44 32.77
N ASP A 154 2.58 -7.61 32.14
CA ASP A 154 3.21 -8.77 32.77
C ASP A 154 4.73 -8.59 32.87
N LYS A 155 5.33 -9.28 33.85
CA LYS A 155 6.77 -9.31 34.07
C LYS A 155 7.40 -10.52 33.38
N LEU A 156 8.59 -10.30 32.83
CA LEU A 156 9.44 -11.31 32.22
C LEU A 156 10.80 -11.30 32.91
N ASP A 157 11.36 -12.47 33.08
CA ASP A 157 12.80 -12.63 33.47
C ASP A 157 13.60 -12.81 32.16
N GLY A 158 14.44 -11.84 31.87
CA GLY A 158 15.41 -11.91 30.78
C GLY A 158 16.73 -12.43 31.28
N SER A 159 17.24 -13.53 30.74
CA SER A 159 18.53 -14.05 31.11
C SER A 159 19.58 -13.98 30.00
N LEU A 160 20.77 -13.56 30.33
CA LEU A 160 21.90 -13.35 29.44
C LEU A 160 23.18 -13.93 30.02
N ALA A 161 23.91 -14.67 29.21
CA ALA A 161 25.18 -15.27 29.62
C ALA A 161 26.35 -14.68 28.82
N ARG A 162 27.50 -14.52 29.49
CA ARG A 162 28.78 -14.20 28.85
C ARG A 162 29.91 -15.09 29.41
N ARG A 163 30.99 -15.16 28.68
CA ARG A 163 32.26 -15.72 29.21
C ARG A 163 33.22 -14.58 29.49
N TYR A 164 33.50 -14.34 30.76
CA TYR A 164 34.40 -13.27 31.21
C TYR A 164 35.50 -13.81 32.09
N ARG A 165 36.77 -13.52 31.77
CA ARG A 165 37.96 -14.00 32.47
C ARG A 165 37.98 -15.53 32.68
N GLY A 166 37.46 -16.27 31.70
CA GLY A 166 37.43 -17.75 31.74
C GLY A 166 36.26 -18.35 32.50
N GLN A 167 35.47 -17.56 33.20
CA GLN A 167 34.28 -17.99 33.93
C GLN A 167 32.99 -17.64 33.13
N GLN A 168 31.98 -18.50 33.27
CA GLN A 168 30.66 -18.22 32.71
C GLN A 168 29.87 -17.39 33.72
N GLU A 169 29.48 -16.21 33.34
CA GLU A 169 28.59 -15.32 34.11
C GLU A 169 27.24 -15.27 33.47
N ARG A 170 26.18 -15.36 34.26
CA ARG A 170 24.79 -15.16 33.84
C ARG A 170 24.20 -14.04 34.68
N VAL A 171 23.50 -13.14 34.00
CA VAL A 171 22.76 -12.06 34.64
C VAL A 171 21.27 -12.19 34.30
N HIS A 172 20.46 -11.66 35.18
CA HIS A 172 19.03 -11.59 35.05
C HIS A 172 18.58 -10.13 34.92
N LEU A 173 17.55 -9.90 34.20
CA LEU A 173 16.98 -8.59 33.92
C LEU A 173 15.45 -8.64 34.02
N ASP A 174 14.92 -7.91 34.97
CA ASP A 174 13.46 -7.76 35.11
C ASP A 174 12.90 -6.86 34.02
N LEU A 175 12.10 -7.44 33.14
CA LEU A 175 11.48 -6.76 32.02
C LEU A 175 9.98 -6.71 32.21
N THR A 176 9.36 -5.60 31.78
CA THR A 176 7.91 -5.42 31.80
C THR A 176 7.41 -5.36 30.34
N VAL A 177 6.40 -6.17 30.02
CA VAL A 177 5.77 -6.16 28.71
C VAL A 177 4.97 -4.87 28.57
N ALA A 178 5.44 -3.92 27.78
CA ALA A 178 4.74 -2.68 27.50
C ALA A 178 3.53 -2.89 26.58
N ALA A 179 3.70 -3.73 25.55
CA ALA A 179 2.67 -4.11 24.60
C ALA A 179 3.03 -5.43 23.90
N VAL A 180 2.06 -5.98 23.16
CA VAL A 180 2.26 -7.10 22.22
C VAL A 180 2.16 -6.54 20.81
N ALA A 181 3.21 -6.75 20.02
CA ALA A 181 3.25 -6.31 18.63
C ALA A 181 2.27 -7.13 17.76
N PRO A 182 1.67 -6.54 16.73
CA PRO A 182 0.77 -7.26 15.83
C PRO A 182 1.52 -8.37 15.07
N PRO A 183 0.84 -9.44 14.62
CA PRO A 183 1.47 -10.59 13.96
C PRO A 183 2.32 -10.24 12.74
N GLN A 184 1.94 -9.17 12.03
CA GLN A 184 2.63 -8.68 10.83
C GLN A 184 3.94 -7.96 11.13
N ALA A 185 4.10 -7.41 12.35
CA ALA A 185 5.29 -6.64 12.73
C ALA A 185 6.56 -7.48 12.77
N PHE A 186 6.45 -8.70 13.28
CA PHE A 186 7.60 -9.61 13.40
C PHE A 186 7.11 -11.07 13.49
N SER A 187 7.44 -11.86 12.48
CA SER A 187 6.94 -13.24 12.32
C SER A 187 7.71 -14.30 13.13
N ARG A 188 8.82 -13.92 13.78
CA ARG A 188 9.67 -14.80 14.59
C ARG A 188 9.50 -14.50 16.09
N ASP A 189 10.13 -15.34 16.92
CA ASP A 189 10.25 -15.06 18.35
C ASP A 189 11.16 -13.85 18.55
N GLY A 190 10.64 -12.77 19.09
CA GLY A 190 11.37 -11.52 19.22
C GLY A 190 10.73 -10.53 20.17
N ALA A 191 11.50 -9.50 20.51
CA ALA A 191 11.02 -8.37 21.28
C ALA A 191 11.64 -7.07 20.77
N PHE A 192 10.82 -6.04 20.67
CA PHE A 192 11.25 -4.66 20.39
C PHE A 192 11.72 -4.02 21.69
N VAL A 193 12.89 -3.45 21.66
CA VAL A 193 13.56 -2.86 22.83
C VAL A 193 14.17 -1.50 22.48
N SER A 194 14.46 -0.72 23.50
CA SER A 194 15.19 0.53 23.31
C SER A 194 16.61 0.27 22.78
N VAL A 195 17.16 1.23 22.05
CA VAL A 195 18.58 1.17 21.62
C VAL A 195 19.51 1.07 22.84
N GLN A 196 19.16 1.77 23.93
CA GLN A 196 19.93 1.74 25.18
C GLN A 196 20.04 0.34 25.79
N LEU A 197 18.95 -0.44 25.78
CA LEU A 197 18.99 -1.82 26.27
C LEU A 197 19.86 -2.69 25.37
N LEU A 198 19.78 -2.54 24.04
CA LEU A 198 20.64 -3.28 23.11
C LEU A 198 22.12 -2.94 23.30
N GLU A 199 22.44 -1.67 23.52
CA GLU A 199 23.80 -1.22 23.82
C GLU A 199 24.31 -1.84 25.14
N ALA A 200 23.49 -1.86 26.18
CA ALA A 200 23.82 -2.46 27.46
C ALA A 200 24.10 -3.98 27.37
N LEU A 201 23.26 -4.70 26.61
CA LEU A 201 23.43 -6.14 26.38
C LEU A 201 24.68 -6.44 25.54
N GLU A 202 25.00 -5.60 24.54
CA GLU A 202 26.23 -5.74 23.75
C GLU A 202 27.47 -5.48 24.62
N ASP A 203 27.46 -4.40 25.41
CA ASP A 203 28.57 -4.09 26.33
C ASP A 203 28.81 -5.20 27.36
N PHE A 204 27.74 -5.74 27.94
CA PHE A 204 27.89 -6.89 28.84
C PHE A 204 28.55 -8.07 28.14
N ARG A 205 28.09 -8.45 26.93
CA ARG A 205 28.67 -9.57 26.17
C ARG A 205 30.15 -9.35 25.81
N ASP A 206 30.52 -8.10 25.55
CA ASP A 206 31.89 -7.70 25.25
C ASP A 206 32.77 -7.58 26.52
N GLY A 207 32.22 -7.87 27.68
CA GLY A 207 32.98 -7.79 28.96
C GLY A 207 33.11 -6.36 29.49
N ARG A 208 32.33 -5.42 28.95
CA ARG A 208 32.28 -4.04 29.42
C ARG A 208 31.34 -3.89 30.61
N ALA A 209 31.57 -2.86 31.40
CA ALA A 209 30.69 -2.50 32.52
C ALA A 209 29.44 -1.81 32.01
N VAL A 210 28.29 -2.08 32.65
CA VAL A 210 27.01 -1.39 32.44
C VAL A 210 26.57 -0.88 33.82
N PRO A 211 26.99 0.33 34.21
CA PRO A 211 26.73 0.86 35.54
C PRO A 211 25.23 0.98 35.87
N GLU A 212 24.40 1.25 34.87
CA GLU A 212 22.94 1.40 35.00
C GLU A 212 22.23 0.12 35.44
N LEU A 213 22.88 -1.03 35.24
CA LEU A 213 22.40 -2.38 35.60
C LEU A 213 23.28 -3.04 36.65
N ASP A 214 24.23 -2.33 37.26
CA ASP A 214 25.24 -2.86 38.21
C ASP A 214 26.09 -4.00 37.66
N TRP A 215 26.22 -4.08 36.31
CA TRP A 215 27.05 -5.12 35.70
C TRP A 215 28.50 -4.68 35.60
N ARG A 216 29.38 -5.51 36.19
CA ARG A 216 30.82 -5.25 36.24
C ARG A 216 31.52 -5.63 34.95
N GLY A 217 32.56 -4.87 34.58
CA GLY A 217 33.32 -5.11 33.37
C GLY A 217 34.48 -4.12 33.21
N MET A 218 35.06 -4.11 32.01
CA MET A 218 36.00 -3.08 31.57
C MET A 218 35.26 -1.77 31.28
N GLN A 219 36.00 -0.67 31.29
CA GLN A 219 35.41 0.61 30.90
C GLN A 219 34.92 0.57 29.45
N ALA A 220 33.75 1.10 29.20
CA ALA A 220 33.19 1.22 27.85
C ALA A 220 33.97 2.23 27.02
N ASP A 221 34.03 2.02 25.68
CA ASP A 221 34.67 2.95 24.77
C ASP A 221 33.84 4.26 24.70
N ALA A 222 34.53 5.39 24.63
CA ALA A 222 33.90 6.71 24.55
C ALA A 222 33.15 6.93 23.23
N GLU A 223 33.65 6.34 22.13
CA GLU A 223 33.03 6.44 20.80
C GLU A 223 32.45 5.09 20.40
N ARG A 224 31.11 5.05 20.23
CA ARG A 224 30.40 3.85 19.76
C ARG A 224 30.12 3.97 18.27
N SER A 225 30.49 2.93 17.53
CA SER A 225 30.04 2.72 16.15
C SER A 225 29.12 1.51 16.07
N TYR A 226 28.13 1.59 15.18
CA TYR A 226 27.16 0.54 14.99
C TYR A 226 27.44 -0.22 13.69
N PRO A 227 27.27 -1.54 13.67
CA PRO A 227 27.50 -2.34 12.46
C PRO A 227 26.39 -2.18 11.42
N GLY A 228 25.27 -1.58 11.80
CA GLY A 228 24.15 -1.39 10.89
C GLY A 228 23.09 -0.45 11.46
N PHE A 229 22.04 -0.29 10.69
CA PHE A 229 20.86 0.49 11.05
C PHE A 229 19.60 -0.14 10.45
N ARG A 230 18.45 0.25 10.94
CA ARG A 230 17.13 -0.02 10.38
C ARG A 230 16.49 1.30 10.05
N LEU A 231 16.24 1.53 8.77
CA LEU A 231 15.66 2.76 8.25
C LEU A 231 14.36 2.45 7.53
N TYR A 232 13.39 3.33 7.66
CA TYR A 232 12.17 3.33 6.86
C TYR A 232 12.03 4.64 6.12
N ALA A 233 11.86 4.54 4.81
CA ALA A 233 11.54 5.69 3.97
C ALA A 233 10.15 6.23 4.32
N ARG A 234 9.92 7.52 4.08
CA ARG A 234 8.63 8.17 4.33
C ARG A 234 7.56 7.65 3.39
N SER A 235 7.92 7.42 2.13
CA SER A 235 7.06 6.89 1.09
C SER A 235 7.76 5.77 0.33
N ILE A 236 7.01 4.88 -0.31
CA ILE A 236 7.54 3.89 -1.25
C ILE A 236 8.27 4.55 -2.43
N HIS A 237 7.91 5.79 -2.76
CA HIS A 237 8.54 6.55 -3.84
C HIS A 237 9.94 7.07 -3.48
N ASP A 238 10.25 7.20 -2.18
CA ASP A 238 11.54 7.69 -1.70
C ASP A 238 12.58 6.57 -1.60
N VAL A 239 12.14 5.30 -1.64
CA VAL A 239 13.02 4.13 -1.43
C VAL A 239 14.14 4.04 -2.46
N ALA A 240 13.81 4.27 -3.75
CA ALA A 240 14.79 4.23 -4.83
C ALA A 240 15.83 5.36 -4.69
N GLY A 241 15.37 6.58 -4.43
CA GLY A 241 16.25 7.73 -4.23
C GLY A 241 17.19 7.58 -3.04
N LEU A 242 16.68 7.06 -1.92
CA LEU A 242 17.52 6.77 -0.75
C LEU A 242 18.54 5.66 -1.02
N ARG A 243 18.15 4.58 -1.72
CA ARG A 243 19.09 3.52 -2.12
C ARG A 243 20.24 4.11 -2.95
N ASP A 244 19.93 4.95 -3.92
CA ASP A 244 20.93 5.54 -4.80
C ASP A 244 21.83 6.52 -4.04
N ALA A 245 21.27 7.33 -3.14
CA ALA A 245 22.04 8.21 -2.26
C ALA A 245 22.99 7.43 -1.32
N PHE A 246 22.58 6.27 -0.82
CA PHE A 246 23.49 5.40 -0.04
C PHE A 246 24.58 4.79 -0.91
N ALA A 247 24.28 4.37 -2.14
CA ALA A 247 25.27 3.86 -3.08
C ALA A 247 26.33 4.91 -3.43
N ASP A 248 25.95 6.17 -3.60
CA ASP A 248 26.87 7.29 -3.88
C ASP A 248 27.87 7.53 -2.75
N VAL A 249 27.52 7.24 -1.51
CA VAL A 249 28.44 7.31 -0.35
C VAL A 249 29.11 5.98 -0.03
N GLY A 250 28.98 4.98 -0.91
CA GLY A 250 29.62 3.66 -0.78
C GLY A 250 28.96 2.74 0.25
N VAL A 251 27.70 2.95 0.58
CA VAL A 251 26.92 2.10 1.49
C VAL A 251 25.95 1.25 0.69
N ASP A 252 26.26 -0.04 0.54
CA ASP A 252 25.33 -0.99 -0.08
C ASP A 252 24.16 -1.29 0.84
N VAL A 253 22.95 -1.08 0.35
CA VAL A 253 21.73 -1.31 1.11
C VAL A 253 20.80 -2.28 0.39
N HIS A 254 20.10 -3.08 1.18
CA HIS A 254 18.99 -3.90 0.71
C HIS A 254 17.69 -3.10 0.86
N ALA A 255 16.98 -2.94 -0.25
CA ALA A 255 15.67 -2.32 -0.34
C ALA A 255 14.83 -3.03 -1.40
N ARG A 256 13.52 -3.08 -1.25
CA ARG A 256 12.60 -3.76 -2.20
C ARG A 256 12.25 -2.89 -3.42
N VAL A 257 13.26 -2.22 -3.99
CA VAL A 257 13.06 -1.28 -5.12
C VAL A 257 12.50 -1.99 -6.34
N ALA A 258 13.01 -3.18 -6.68
CA ALA A 258 12.58 -3.92 -7.87
C ALA A 258 11.09 -4.30 -7.82
N GLU A 259 10.58 -4.70 -6.65
CA GLU A 259 9.17 -5.04 -6.45
C GLU A 259 8.29 -3.80 -6.59
N ILE A 260 8.72 -2.67 -6.03
CA ILE A 260 8.02 -1.39 -6.13
C ILE A 260 7.99 -0.90 -7.59
N GLU A 261 9.13 -0.90 -8.28
CA GLU A 261 9.24 -0.48 -9.68
C GLU A 261 8.40 -1.35 -10.62
N LEU A 262 8.31 -2.66 -10.35
CA LEU A 262 7.48 -3.58 -11.11
C LEU A 262 5.99 -3.15 -11.05
N VAL A 263 5.45 -2.96 -9.86
CA VAL A 263 4.03 -2.59 -9.70
C VAL A 263 3.75 -1.19 -10.23
N GLN A 264 4.64 -0.23 -10.00
CA GLN A 264 4.54 1.12 -10.58
C GLN A 264 4.61 1.09 -12.12
N GLY A 265 5.47 0.24 -12.69
CA GLY A 265 5.57 0.01 -14.13
C GLY A 265 4.28 -0.56 -14.70
N MET A 266 3.68 -1.54 -14.01
CA MET A 266 2.38 -2.10 -14.39
C MET A 266 1.27 -1.04 -14.37
N ASP A 267 1.17 -0.23 -13.32
CA ASP A 267 0.17 0.84 -13.23
C ASP A 267 0.32 1.86 -14.37
N ARG A 268 1.54 2.30 -14.65
CA ARG A 268 1.85 3.25 -15.72
C ARG A 268 1.50 2.68 -17.10
N ASN A 269 1.88 1.42 -17.37
CA ASN A 269 1.63 0.77 -18.65
C ASN A 269 0.13 0.53 -18.88
N LEU A 270 -0.59 0.03 -17.88
CA LEU A 270 -2.04 -0.15 -17.95
C LEU A 270 -2.77 1.19 -18.11
N THR A 271 -2.28 2.25 -17.47
CA THR A 271 -2.81 3.60 -17.64
C THR A 271 -2.65 4.09 -19.08
N ALA A 272 -1.48 3.90 -19.66
CA ALA A 272 -1.22 4.29 -21.06
C ALA A 272 -2.10 3.52 -22.04
N ILE A 273 -2.23 2.20 -21.85
CA ILE A 273 -3.10 1.34 -22.67
C ILE A 273 -4.57 1.78 -22.54
N TYR A 274 -5.03 2.04 -21.30
CA TYR A 274 -6.38 2.51 -21.04
C TYR A 274 -6.70 3.81 -21.80
N TRP A 275 -5.80 4.81 -21.69
CA TRP A 275 -6.00 6.09 -22.37
C TRP A 275 -5.94 5.96 -23.89
N ALA A 276 -5.07 5.09 -24.44
CA ALA A 276 -5.01 4.84 -25.88
C ALA A 276 -6.32 4.23 -26.39
N ILE A 277 -6.83 3.19 -25.72
CA ILE A 277 -8.11 2.54 -26.08
C ILE A 277 -9.28 3.54 -25.92
N ALA A 278 -9.28 4.32 -24.83
CA ALA A 278 -10.30 5.32 -24.58
C ALA A 278 -10.34 6.38 -25.69
N ALA A 279 -9.18 6.89 -26.11
CA ALA A 279 -9.09 7.88 -27.17
C ALA A 279 -9.58 7.33 -28.52
N ILE A 280 -9.11 6.14 -28.92
CA ILE A 280 -9.53 5.49 -30.16
C ILE A 280 -11.03 5.19 -30.12
N GLY A 281 -11.53 4.65 -29.01
CA GLY A 281 -12.94 4.34 -28.83
C GLY A 281 -13.82 5.59 -28.88
N LEU A 282 -13.42 6.68 -28.21
CA LEU A 282 -14.15 7.95 -28.21
C LEU A 282 -14.21 8.55 -29.62
N VAL A 283 -13.11 8.60 -30.34
CA VAL A 283 -13.05 9.13 -31.71
C VAL A 283 -13.88 8.26 -32.65
N GLY A 284 -13.68 6.94 -32.64
CA GLY A 284 -14.41 6.01 -33.50
C GLY A 284 -15.92 6.04 -33.25
N PHE A 285 -16.33 6.05 -31.97
CA PHE A 285 -17.73 6.14 -31.58
C PHE A 285 -18.32 7.50 -32.02
N SER A 286 -17.62 8.61 -31.79
CA SER A 286 -18.11 9.97 -32.19
C SER A 286 -18.31 10.09 -33.69
N LEU A 287 -17.35 9.56 -34.48
CA LEU A 287 -17.47 9.55 -35.93
C LEU A 287 -18.63 8.66 -36.40
N SER A 288 -18.76 7.46 -35.84
CA SER A 288 -19.86 6.53 -36.16
C SER A 288 -21.23 7.11 -35.82
N GLN A 289 -21.36 7.70 -34.61
CA GLN A 289 -22.60 8.38 -34.19
C GLN A 289 -22.93 9.61 -35.06
N GLY A 290 -21.92 10.41 -35.36
CA GLY A 290 -22.07 11.57 -36.23
C GLY A 290 -22.58 11.16 -37.62
N ALA A 291 -21.97 10.17 -38.25
CA ALA A 291 -22.40 9.65 -39.56
C ALA A 291 -23.80 9.06 -39.50
N SER A 292 -24.14 8.32 -38.46
CA SER A 292 -25.44 7.71 -38.26
C SER A 292 -26.56 8.75 -38.03
N LEU A 293 -26.29 9.77 -37.22
CA LEU A 293 -27.21 10.88 -37.00
C LEU A 293 -27.44 11.65 -38.31
N TRP A 294 -26.40 11.89 -39.09
CA TRP A 294 -26.50 12.53 -40.39
C TRP A 294 -27.41 11.73 -41.33
N ALA A 295 -27.15 10.44 -41.50
CA ALA A 295 -27.97 9.58 -42.35
C ALA A 295 -29.43 9.49 -41.90
N ASN A 296 -29.69 9.46 -40.58
CA ASN A 296 -31.05 9.47 -40.02
C ASN A 296 -31.78 10.78 -40.30
N VAL A 297 -31.12 11.92 -40.12
CA VAL A 297 -31.68 13.24 -40.40
C VAL A 297 -31.97 13.37 -41.90
N ASP A 298 -31.05 12.95 -42.76
CA ASP A 298 -31.25 13.02 -44.20
C ASP A 298 -32.44 12.18 -44.68
N ARG A 299 -32.56 10.95 -44.21
CA ARG A 299 -33.68 10.04 -44.48
C ARG A 299 -35.04 10.63 -44.00
N LYS A 300 -35.06 11.29 -42.85
CA LYS A 300 -36.28 11.88 -42.25
C LYS A 300 -36.54 13.32 -42.68
N ARG A 301 -35.76 13.86 -43.60
CA ARG A 301 -35.85 15.26 -44.05
C ARG A 301 -37.24 15.64 -44.48
N LYS A 302 -37.96 14.77 -45.22
CA LYS A 302 -39.36 15.00 -45.65
C LYS A 302 -40.33 15.05 -44.46
N GLN A 303 -40.19 14.13 -43.50
CA GLN A 303 -41.05 14.09 -42.29
C GLN A 303 -40.82 15.30 -41.39
N LEU A 304 -39.55 15.72 -41.22
CA LEU A 304 -39.18 16.91 -40.44
C LEU A 304 -39.70 18.21 -41.12
N SER A 305 -39.78 18.25 -42.46
CA SER A 305 -40.37 19.37 -43.21
C SER A 305 -41.88 19.50 -42.97
N VAL A 306 -42.61 18.38 -42.89
CA VAL A 306 -44.02 18.36 -42.52
C VAL A 306 -44.27 18.90 -41.11
N LEU A 307 -43.43 18.55 -40.14
CA LEU A 307 -43.48 19.10 -38.77
C LEU A 307 -43.35 20.64 -38.78
N ARG A 308 -42.50 21.16 -39.67
CA ARG A 308 -42.30 22.61 -39.83
C ARG A 308 -43.55 23.29 -40.41
N LEU A 309 -44.23 22.64 -41.35
CA LEU A 309 -45.47 23.11 -41.90
C LEU A 309 -46.63 23.13 -40.89
N VAL A 310 -46.64 22.22 -39.93
CA VAL A 310 -47.60 22.14 -38.81
C VAL A 310 -47.29 23.15 -37.69
N GLY A 311 -46.23 23.98 -37.84
CA GLY A 311 -45.96 25.11 -36.95
C GLY A 311 -44.96 24.85 -35.84
N PHE A 312 -44.19 23.77 -35.90
CA PHE A 312 -43.08 23.56 -34.96
C PHE A 312 -41.88 24.46 -35.31
N ARG A 313 -41.27 25.08 -34.30
CA ARG A 313 -40.07 25.91 -34.48
C ARG A 313 -38.85 25.04 -34.76
N THR A 314 -37.90 25.53 -35.53
CA THR A 314 -36.65 24.80 -35.84
C THR A 314 -35.92 24.31 -34.56
N ARG A 315 -35.93 25.10 -33.48
CA ARG A 315 -35.43 24.71 -32.18
C ARG A 315 -36.11 23.47 -31.59
N ASP A 316 -37.40 23.34 -31.79
CA ASP A 316 -38.18 22.21 -31.27
C ASP A 316 -37.80 20.92 -32.03
N ILE A 317 -37.57 21.04 -33.35
CA ILE A 317 -37.19 19.89 -34.21
C ILE A 317 -35.81 19.32 -33.83
N VAL A 318 -34.87 20.17 -33.38
CA VAL A 318 -33.52 19.73 -32.94
C VAL A 318 -33.59 18.83 -31.69
N TRP A 319 -34.58 19.01 -30.82
CA TRP A 319 -34.77 18.16 -29.65
C TRP A 319 -35.11 16.70 -30.01
N PHE A 320 -35.66 16.45 -31.17
CA PHE A 320 -36.05 15.10 -31.60
C PHE A 320 -34.84 14.13 -31.66
N PRO A 321 -33.77 14.41 -32.43
CA PRO A 321 -32.57 13.56 -32.43
C PRO A 321 -31.81 13.59 -31.10
N MET A 322 -31.86 14.69 -30.33
CA MET A 322 -31.21 14.76 -29.01
C MET A 322 -31.81 13.78 -28.00
N VAL A 323 -33.15 13.63 -28.00
CA VAL A 323 -33.85 12.66 -27.14
C VAL A 323 -33.48 11.22 -27.52
N GLN A 324 -33.39 10.93 -28.82
CA GLN A 324 -32.96 9.60 -29.30
C GLN A 324 -31.53 9.28 -28.92
N ALA A 325 -30.62 10.27 -29.05
CA ALA A 325 -29.23 10.12 -28.60
C ALA A 325 -29.13 9.87 -27.08
N LEU A 326 -29.97 10.55 -26.29
CA LEU A 326 -30.05 10.35 -24.84
C LEU A 326 -30.49 8.91 -24.49
N TYR A 327 -31.53 8.38 -25.16
CA TYR A 327 -31.94 7.00 -24.96
C TYR A 327 -30.83 6.00 -25.32
N THR A 328 -30.17 6.22 -26.46
CA THR A 328 -29.04 5.39 -26.89
C THR A 328 -27.91 5.42 -25.84
N ALA A 329 -27.58 6.60 -25.30
CA ALA A 329 -26.56 6.74 -24.28
C ALA A 329 -26.92 6.00 -22.99
N ILE A 330 -28.15 6.15 -22.50
CA ILE A 330 -28.61 5.48 -21.26
C ILE A 330 -28.64 3.95 -21.44
N LEU A 331 -29.22 3.46 -22.53
CA LEU A 331 -29.35 2.03 -22.78
C LEU A 331 -28.00 1.40 -23.08
N GLY A 332 -27.13 2.06 -23.83
CA GLY A 332 -25.77 1.60 -24.11
C GLY A 332 -24.90 1.56 -22.85
N TRP A 333 -25.02 2.57 -22.00
CA TRP A 333 -24.37 2.58 -20.69
C TRP A 333 -24.87 1.44 -19.79
N ALA A 334 -26.19 1.25 -19.69
CA ALA A 334 -26.77 0.17 -18.90
C ALA A 334 -26.34 -1.21 -19.37
N LEU A 335 -26.25 -1.40 -20.70
CA LEU A 335 -25.76 -2.64 -21.28
C LEU A 335 -24.27 -2.85 -21.02
N ALA A 336 -23.43 -1.79 -21.13
CA ALA A 336 -22.01 -1.84 -20.83
C ALA A 336 -21.76 -2.20 -19.35
N VAL A 337 -22.54 -1.61 -18.43
CA VAL A 337 -22.51 -1.94 -17.00
C VAL A 337 -22.89 -3.41 -16.76
N SER A 338 -23.90 -3.91 -17.45
CA SER A 338 -24.31 -5.31 -17.36
C SER A 338 -23.21 -6.27 -17.84
N ILE A 339 -22.53 -5.93 -18.93
CA ILE A 339 -21.37 -6.70 -19.44
C ILE A 339 -20.24 -6.68 -18.42
N TYR A 340 -19.95 -5.52 -17.82
CA TYR A 340 -18.93 -5.36 -16.79
C TYR A 340 -19.19 -6.28 -15.59
N TYR A 341 -20.41 -6.25 -15.02
CA TYR A 341 -20.73 -7.11 -13.88
C TYR A 341 -20.73 -8.59 -14.22
N ALA A 342 -21.19 -8.97 -15.42
CA ALA A 342 -21.12 -10.35 -15.86
C ALA A 342 -19.67 -10.84 -15.99
N THR A 343 -18.79 -10.00 -16.56
CA THR A 343 -17.36 -10.33 -16.69
C THR A 343 -16.68 -10.36 -15.32
N ALA A 344 -16.94 -9.40 -14.46
CA ALA A 344 -16.39 -9.36 -13.08
C ALA A 344 -16.82 -10.59 -12.27
N TRP A 345 -18.09 -11.00 -12.35
CA TRP A 345 -18.60 -12.21 -11.71
C TRP A 345 -17.88 -13.47 -12.23
N MET A 346 -17.70 -13.56 -13.56
CA MET A 346 -16.99 -14.69 -14.18
C MET A 346 -15.53 -14.75 -13.72
N ILE A 347 -14.83 -13.63 -13.71
CA ILE A 347 -13.43 -13.54 -13.24
C ILE A 347 -13.33 -13.95 -11.77
N ASN A 348 -14.17 -13.41 -10.89
CA ASN A 348 -14.16 -13.76 -9.47
C ASN A 348 -14.42 -15.25 -9.25
N ARG A 349 -15.30 -15.87 -10.05
CA ARG A 349 -15.56 -17.32 -9.95
C ARG A 349 -14.40 -18.19 -10.46
N MET A 350 -13.58 -17.68 -11.37
CA MET A 350 -12.40 -18.40 -11.86
C MET A 350 -11.20 -18.28 -10.92
N LEU A 351 -11.15 -17.22 -10.11
CA LEU A 351 -10.06 -16.95 -9.17
C LEU A 351 -10.36 -17.44 -7.74
N ALA A 352 -11.61 -17.74 -7.42
CA ALA A 352 -12.05 -18.35 -6.15
C ALA A 352 -11.94 -19.89 -6.22
#